data_b710dd139aac16a4f2cb2bc39a439759
#
_entry.id   b710dd139aac16a4f2cb2bc39a439759
#
_cell.length_a   1.000
_cell.length_b   1.000
_cell.length_c   1.000
_cell.angle_alpha   90.00
_cell.angle_beta   90.00
_cell.angle_gamma   90.00
#
_symmetry.space_group_name_H-M   'P 1'
#
loop_
_entity.id
_entity.type
_entity.pdbx_description
1 polymer ?
#
loop_
_entity_poly.entity_id
_entity_poly.type
_entity_poly.pdbx_seq_one_letter_code
_entity_poly.pdbx_strand_id
1 'polypeptide(L)'
;MNRLPASRLLFAALSLASAPSLLAQTSGPIAPQPGTAIQQPPRDAKIGVSVSLVNTPITVRDNKGNMIHTLDAKDFQITDNGVPQRVLHFDMGGDPLSLVVLVETSSRVATFLPQISKAGILITQTVMGANGEAGIIGFNDAVDKLQGFTHNADKIESVFDHLQTGGSGTKLYDAMTAGIEMLSSQPQPTSDQPGRRRVMLIIAEATDIGSGTQFGEALRHAQLANVTIYSVGLSTTRAQLQAEPRDTTPQVTPPGTFGTPPMPGTVQTPDTEAARLGSGDLGQAIIWAVKHAKDKVKGNPLELAAAGTGGAHLATFKDRSIETAIDQIGGELHAQYSVSYAPTGTNADGYHEIKVSLAKSATKGVKDSKDWKIRNRPGYYVGPPES
;
A
#
# COMPACT_ATOMS: atom_id res chain seq x y z
N MET A 1 -33.70 -44.97 -46.18
CA MET A 1 -33.05 -45.84 -47.21
C MET A 1 -31.61 -46.04 -46.79
N ASN A 2 -31.30 -47.33 -46.60
CA ASN A 2 -30.01 -48.05 -46.70
C ASN A 2 -28.91 -47.67 -45.67
N ARG A 3 -28.76 -48.45 -44.65
CA ARG A 3 -28.23 -49.82 -44.42
C ARG A 3 -26.75 -49.81 -44.04
N LEU A 4 -26.51 -50.29 -42.81
CA LEU A 4 -25.30 -50.94 -42.29
C LEU A 4 -24.94 -52.19 -43.14
N PRO A 5 -23.75 -52.83 -43.02
CA PRO A 5 -23.45 -53.75 -41.93
C PRO A 5 -21.96 -53.76 -41.51
N ALA A 6 -21.58 -54.05 -40.32
CA ALA A 6 -21.30 -55.28 -39.53
C ALA A 6 -20.45 -56.41 -40.20
N SER A 7 -19.32 -56.80 -39.54
CA SER A 7 -18.65 -58.10 -39.44
C SER A 7 -17.45 -58.00 -38.52
N ARG A 8 -17.33 -58.54 -37.35
CA ARG A 8 -17.24 -59.91 -36.77
C ARG A 8 -16.15 -60.80 -37.37
N LEU A 9 -15.26 -61.28 -36.49
CA LEU A 9 -14.70 -62.64 -36.31
C LEU A 9 -13.33 -62.50 -35.61
N LEU A 10 -13.03 -63.02 -34.47
CA LEU A 10 -13.14 -64.37 -33.78
C LEU A 10 -11.83 -65.17 -33.88
N PHE A 11 -11.38 -65.75 -32.73
CA PHE A 11 -10.48 -66.84 -32.43
C PHE A 11 -8.97 -66.64 -32.57
N ALA A 12 -8.07 -67.23 -31.77
CA ALA A 12 -8.13 -68.39 -30.86
C ALA A 12 -6.98 -68.31 -29.83
N ALA A 13 -7.18 -68.95 -28.72
CA ALA A 13 -6.22 -69.30 -27.69
C ALA A 13 -5.27 -70.41 -28.13
N LEU A 14 -4.04 -70.42 -27.66
CA LEU A 14 -3.25 -71.64 -27.51
C LEU A 14 -2.31 -71.55 -26.32
N SER A 15 -2.58 -72.34 -25.31
CA SER A 15 -1.77 -72.67 -24.16
C SER A 15 -0.71 -73.70 -24.54
N LEU A 16 0.55 -73.49 -24.14
CA LEU A 16 1.48 -74.62 -23.95
C LEU A 16 2.40 -74.39 -22.78
N ALA A 17 2.35 -75.29 -21.83
CA ALA A 17 3.21 -75.38 -20.66
C ALA A 17 4.50 -76.12 -21.05
N SER A 18 5.64 -75.80 -20.47
CA SER A 18 6.70 -76.76 -20.13
C SER A 18 7.83 -76.12 -19.27
N ALA A 19 7.98 -76.65 -18.15
CA ALA A 19 9.05 -77.12 -17.26
C ALA A 19 10.42 -76.35 -17.15
N PRO A 20 11.03 -76.43 -15.98
CA PRO A 20 12.21 -75.62 -15.59
C PRO A 20 13.52 -76.32 -15.97
N SER A 21 14.47 -75.55 -16.42
CA SER A 21 15.88 -75.96 -16.51
C SER A 21 16.72 -75.22 -15.48
N LEU A 22 17.16 -75.96 -14.45
CA LEU A 22 18.29 -75.59 -13.63
C LEU A 22 19.55 -75.52 -14.49
N LEU A 23 20.21 -74.37 -14.57
CA LEU A 23 21.60 -74.30 -15.02
C LEU A 23 22.45 -73.52 -14.03
N ALA A 24 23.54 -74.14 -13.74
CA ALA A 24 24.53 -73.83 -12.73
C ALA A 24 25.07 -72.37 -12.81
N GLN A 25 25.28 -71.83 -11.64
CA GLN A 25 26.09 -70.64 -11.43
C GLN A 25 27.53 -70.91 -11.77
N THR A 26 28.11 -70.22 -12.75
CA THR A 26 29.54 -70.04 -12.89
C THR A 26 29.87 -68.64 -12.37
N SER A 27 30.61 -68.58 -11.27
CA SER A 27 31.20 -67.37 -10.73
C SER A 27 32.27 -66.79 -11.68
N GLY A 28 31.90 -65.81 -12.50
CA GLY A 28 32.80 -64.97 -13.25
C GLY A 28 33.20 -63.74 -12.43
N PRO A 29 34.34 -63.12 -12.72
CA PRO A 29 34.79 -61.95 -11.97
C PRO A 29 33.78 -60.80 -12.13
N ILE A 30 33.44 -60.18 -10.97
CA ILE A 30 32.52 -59.02 -10.89
C ILE A 30 33.18 -57.84 -11.60
N ALA A 31 32.62 -57.44 -12.74
CA ALA A 31 32.97 -56.17 -13.37
C ALA A 31 32.57 -55.00 -12.44
N PRO A 32 33.41 -53.96 -12.29
CA PRO A 32 33.04 -52.82 -11.49
C PRO A 32 31.78 -52.17 -12.05
N GLN A 33 30.76 -52.02 -11.24
CA GLN A 33 29.58 -51.21 -11.61
C GLN A 33 30.05 -49.79 -11.91
N PRO A 34 29.54 -49.12 -12.98
CA PRO A 34 29.79 -47.73 -13.18
C PRO A 34 29.33 -46.98 -11.93
N GLY A 35 30.21 -46.24 -11.31
CA GLY A 35 29.93 -45.49 -10.11
C GLY A 35 28.71 -44.63 -10.33
N THR A 36 27.76 -44.74 -9.40
CA THR A 36 26.65 -43.81 -9.30
C THR A 36 27.26 -42.40 -9.29
N ALA A 37 27.06 -41.63 -10.32
CA ALA A 37 27.50 -40.25 -10.34
C ALA A 37 26.90 -39.59 -9.09
N ILE A 38 27.76 -39.20 -8.17
CA ILE A 38 27.37 -38.34 -7.06
C ILE A 38 26.83 -37.10 -7.72
N GLN A 39 25.50 -36.97 -7.74
CA GLN A 39 24.88 -35.71 -8.11
C GLN A 39 25.45 -34.66 -7.15
N GLN A 40 26.39 -33.89 -7.67
CA GLN A 40 26.81 -32.68 -6.97
C GLN A 40 25.52 -31.87 -6.70
N PRO A 41 25.29 -31.43 -5.47
CA PRO A 41 24.16 -30.52 -5.21
C PRO A 41 24.32 -29.34 -6.15
N PRO A 42 23.21 -28.83 -6.73
CA PRO A 42 23.29 -27.68 -7.63
C PRO A 42 24.06 -26.59 -6.88
N ARG A 43 25.25 -26.26 -7.41
CA ARG A 43 25.98 -25.08 -7.01
C ARG A 43 25.11 -23.92 -7.41
N ASP A 44 24.73 -23.07 -6.47
CA ASP A 44 23.89 -21.89 -6.61
C ASP A 44 22.41 -22.03 -6.27
N ALA A 45 22.07 -22.80 -5.25
CA ALA A 45 20.89 -22.46 -4.49
C ALA A 45 21.20 -21.15 -3.72
N LYS A 46 21.06 -20.00 -4.38
CA LYS A 46 20.90 -18.73 -3.69
C LYS A 46 19.63 -18.87 -2.87
N ILE A 47 19.78 -19.07 -1.57
CA ILE A 47 18.67 -18.90 -0.63
C ILE A 47 18.43 -17.39 -0.64
N GLY A 48 17.61 -16.93 -1.58
CA GLY A 48 17.13 -15.57 -1.60
C GLY A 48 16.15 -15.41 -0.44
N VAL A 49 16.64 -14.98 0.71
CA VAL A 49 15.77 -14.48 1.76
C VAL A 49 15.24 -13.14 1.26
N SER A 50 14.05 -13.15 0.68
CA SER A 50 13.35 -11.93 0.30
C SER A 50 12.92 -11.23 1.59
N VAL A 51 13.61 -10.16 1.94
CA VAL A 51 13.26 -9.32 3.10
C VAL A 51 12.28 -8.26 2.61
N SER A 52 11.12 -8.19 3.25
CA SER A 52 10.14 -7.12 3.00
C SER A 52 10.74 -5.76 3.37
N LEU A 53 10.68 -4.81 2.44
CA LEU A 53 11.19 -3.47 2.64
C LEU A 53 10.10 -2.54 3.17
N VAL A 54 10.46 -1.73 4.14
CA VAL A 54 9.65 -0.58 4.56
C VAL A 54 9.97 0.59 3.65
N ASN A 55 9.01 0.97 2.82
CA ASN A 55 9.13 2.17 1.98
C ASN A 55 8.69 3.40 2.76
N THR A 56 9.52 4.42 2.76
CA THR A 56 9.26 5.70 3.41
C THR A 56 9.39 6.82 2.39
N PRO A 57 8.26 7.33 1.87
CA PRO A 57 8.27 8.51 1.03
C PRO A 57 8.70 9.72 1.86
N ILE A 58 9.66 10.50 1.34
CA ILE A 58 10.20 11.67 2.02
C ILE A 58 10.09 12.89 1.10
N THR A 59 9.50 13.95 1.63
CA THR A 59 9.45 15.25 0.98
C THR A 59 10.28 16.25 1.80
N VAL A 60 11.20 16.94 1.16
CA VAL A 60 11.99 18.03 1.79
C VAL A 60 11.65 19.33 1.11
N ARG A 61 11.26 20.35 1.89
CA ARG A 61 10.89 21.67 1.38
C ARG A 61 11.67 22.76 2.10
N ASP A 62 11.98 23.82 1.36
CA ASP A 62 12.54 25.04 1.96
C ASP A 62 11.47 25.86 2.74
N ASN A 63 11.88 26.97 3.33
CA ASN A 63 10.98 27.88 4.06
C ASN A 63 9.93 28.57 3.16
N LYS A 64 10.14 28.58 1.84
CA LYS A 64 9.21 29.10 0.84
C LYS A 64 8.25 28.04 0.31
N GLY A 65 8.44 26.78 0.72
CA GLY A 65 7.64 25.63 0.28
C GLY A 65 8.14 24.96 -0.99
N ASN A 66 9.27 25.40 -1.57
CA ASN A 66 9.85 24.74 -2.75
C ASN A 66 10.46 23.40 -2.37
N MET A 67 10.34 22.43 -3.26
CA MET A 67 10.95 21.11 -3.09
C MET A 67 12.48 21.18 -3.23
N ILE A 68 13.17 20.47 -2.37
CA ILE A 68 14.62 20.28 -2.44
C ILE A 68 14.88 18.95 -3.15
N HIS A 69 15.61 18.98 -4.29
CA HIS A 69 15.87 17.84 -5.16
C HIS A 69 17.35 17.42 -5.23
N THR A 70 18.19 18.02 -4.38
CA THR A 70 19.66 17.89 -4.48
C THR A 70 20.25 16.94 -3.44
N LEU A 71 19.41 16.20 -2.72
CA LEU A 71 19.84 15.29 -1.66
C LEU A 71 20.06 13.89 -2.18
N ASP A 72 21.09 13.22 -1.67
CA ASP A 72 21.43 11.82 -1.94
C ASP A 72 21.04 10.90 -0.77
N ALA A 73 21.08 9.59 -0.98
CA ALA A 73 20.82 8.59 0.06
C ALA A 73 21.62 8.80 1.36
N LYS A 74 22.89 9.21 1.23
CA LYS A 74 23.80 9.48 2.36
C LYS A 74 23.39 10.68 3.22
N ASP A 75 22.53 11.54 2.69
CA ASP A 75 22.06 12.75 3.35
C ASP A 75 20.90 12.48 4.30
N PHE A 76 20.30 11.31 4.22
CA PHE A 76 19.20 10.89 5.08
C PHE A 76 19.67 9.98 6.22
N GLN A 77 19.16 10.27 7.41
CA GLN A 77 19.31 9.43 8.59
C GLN A 77 17.92 8.96 9.02
N ILE A 78 17.71 7.65 9.04
CA ILE A 78 16.43 7.03 9.37
C ILE A 78 16.58 6.25 10.66
N THR A 79 15.64 6.40 11.57
CA THR A 79 15.52 5.53 12.74
C THR A 79 14.14 4.90 12.78
N ASP A 80 14.09 3.64 13.22
CA ASP A 80 12.89 2.86 13.45
C ASP A 80 12.84 2.51 14.94
N ASN A 81 11.83 2.97 15.65
CA ASN A 81 11.78 2.90 17.13
C ASN A 81 13.07 3.38 17.81
N GLY A 82 13.71 4.41 17.24
CA GLY A 82 14.99 4.95 17.73
C GLY A 82 16.24 4.19 17.27
N VAL A 83 16.11 3.03 16.63
CA VAL A 83 17.23 2.24 16.10
C VAL A 83 17.61 2.73 14.70
N PRO A 84 18.88 3.13 14.46
CA PRO A 84 19.32 3.57 13.14
C PRO A 84 19.17 2.47 12.09
N GLN A 85 18.63 2.83 10.92
CA GLN A 85 18.39 1.92 9.82
C GLN A 85 19.29 2.25 8.62
N ARG A 86 19.69 1.22 7.87
CA ARG A 86 20.45 1.38 6.65
C ARG A 86 19.50 1.54 5.45
N VAL A 87 19.70 2.59 4.66
CA VAL A 87 19.02 2.75 3.38
C VAL A 87 19.50 1.67 2.40
N LEU A 88 18.57 0.89 1.87
CA LEU A 88 18.84 -0.18 0.89
C LEU A 88 18.42 0.22 -0.52
N HIS A 89 17.35 1.00 -0.65
CA HIS A 89 16.89 1.55 -1.92
C HIS A 89 16.65 3.05 -1.76
N PHE A 90 17.05 3.80 -2.77
CA PHE A 90 16.88 5.25 -2.84
C PHE A 90 16.56 5.63 -4.29
N ASP A 91 15.47 6.33 -4.48
CA ASP A 91 15.08 6.89 -5.78
C ASP A 91 14.45 8.27 -5.58
N MET A 92 14.42 9.08 -6.63
CA MET A 92 13.76 10.37 -6.65
C MET A 92 12.75 10.42 -7.80
N GLY A 93 11.53 9.99 -7.50
CA GLY A 93 10.39 10.08 -8.43
C GLY A 93 10.42 9.14 -9.64
N GLY A 94 11.49 8.32 -9.82
CA GLY A 94 11.65 7.43 -10.98
C GLY A 94 10.96 6.08 -10.85
N ASP A 95 10.69 5.63 -9.65
CA ASP A 95 9.99 4.36 -9.41
C ASP A 95 8.59 4.38 -10.05
N PRO A 96 8.23 3.35 -10.83
CA PRO A 96 6.90 3.28 -11.44
C PRO A 96 5.79 3.22 -10.38
N LEU A 97 4.62 3.79 -10.70
CA LEU A 97 3.48 3.84 -9.81
C LEU A 97 2.44 2.77 -10.15
N SER A 98 1.85 2.15 -9.12
CA SER A 98 0.51 1.57 -9.18
C SER A 98 -0.42 2.51 -8.43
N LEU A 99 -1.29 3.20 -9.16
CA LEU A 99 -2.20 4.21 -8.66
C LEU A 99 -3.61 3.66 -8.58
N VAL A 100 -4.27 3.78 -7.43
CA VAL A 100 -5.73 3.63 -7.34
C VAL A 100 -6.35 4.99 -7.07
N VAL A 101 -7.30 5.39 -7.91
CA VAL A 101 -8.06 6.62 -7.71
C VAL A 101 -9.42 6.27 -7.15
N LEU A 102 -9.72 6.77 -5.97
CA LEU A 102 -11.03 6.70 -5.35
C LEU A 102 -11.77 8.00 -5.66
N VAL A 103 -12.91 7.90 -6.31
CA VAL A 103 -13.73 9.07 -6.69
C VAL A 103 -15.08 8.97 -6.01
N GLU A 104 -15.41 9.97 -5.21
CA GLU A 104 -16.76 10.09 -4.70
C GLU A 104 -17.71 10.47 -5.82
N THR A 105 -18.79 9.70 -5.95
CA THR A 105 -19.86 9.90 -6.94
C THR A 105 -21.22 10.13 -6.28
N SER A 106 -21.24 10.49 -5.01
CA SER A 106 -22.48 10.76 -4.29
C SER A 106 -23.19 12.01 -4.82
N SER A 107 -24.50 12.11 -4.59
CA SER A 107 -25.28 13.29 -4.93
C SER A 107 -24.80 14.56 -4.20
N ARG A 108 -24.01 14.41 -3.12
CA ARG A 108 -23.43 15.51 -2.35
C ARG A 108 -22.39 16.28 -3.14
N VAL A 109 -21.62 15.59 -3.98
CA VAL A 109 -20.54 16.15 -4.81
C VAL A 109 -20.94 16.34 -6.27
N ALA A 110 -22.23 16.18 -6.61
CA ALA A 110 -22.73 16.28 -7.98
C ALA A 110 -22.29 17.56 -8.71
N THR A 111 -22.19 18.68 -7.99
CA THR A 111 -21.76 19.98 -8.56
C THR A 111 -20.28 20.00 -8.96
N PHE A 112 -19.47 19.08 -8.43
CA PHE A 112 -18.04 18.96 -8.75
C PHE A 112 -17.76 17.95 -9.87
N LEU A 113 -18.74 17.11 -10.25
CA LEU A 113 -18.51 16.07 -11.28
C LEU A 113 -17.94 16.63 -12.60
N PRO A 114 -18.37 17.78 -13.12
CA PRO A 114 -17.77 18.34 -14.33
C PRO A 114 -16.30 18.73 -14.19
N GLN A 115 -15.85 19.07 -12.98
CA GLN A 115 -14.43 19.34 -12.67
C GLN A 115 -13.66 18.05 -12.45
N ILE A 116 -14.28 17.08 -11.79
CA ILE A 116 -13.70 15.75 -11.56
C ILE A 116 -13.50 15.02 -12.89
N SER A 117 -14.43 15.14 -13.84
CA SER A 117 -14.30 14.56 -15.18
C SER A 117 -13.03 15.06 -15.88
N LYS A 118 -12.75 16.35 -15.84
CA LYS A 118 -11.52 16.93 -16.39
C LYS A 118 -10.23 16.44 -15.70
N ALA A 119 -10.34 15.95 -14.47
CA ALA A 119 -9.21 15.45 -13.70
C ALA A 119 -8.60 14.17 -14.31
N GLY A 120 -9.37 13.40 -15.08
CA GLY A 120 -8.89 12.18 -15.74
C GLY A 120 -7.64 12.42 -16.57
N ILE A 121 -7.62 13.46 -17.40
CA ILE A 121 -6.47 13.85 -18.23
C ILE A 121 -5.25 14.20 -17.36
N LEU A 122 -5.45 14.97 -16.30
CA LEU A 122 -4.35 15.36 -15.41
C LEU A 122 -3.77 14.14 -14.65
N ILE A 123 -4.64 13.21 -14.24
CA ILE A 123 -4.21 12.00 -13.58
C ILE A 123 -3.32 11.17 -14.49
N THR A 124 -3.66 11.01 -15.77
CA THR A 124 -2.86 10.26 -16.72
C THR A 124 -1.54 10.95 -17.07
N GLN A 125 -1.56 12.26 -17.24
CA GLN A 125 -0.41 13.04 -17.70
C GLN A 125 0.56 13.42 -16.58
N THR A 126 0.04 13.77 -15.39
CA THR A 126 0.88 14.35 -14.33
C THR A 126 1.06 13.44 -13.12
N VAL A 127 0.10 12.56 -12.81
CA VAL A 127 0.16 11.69 -11.62
C VAL A 127 0.71 10.31 -11.96
N MET A 128 0.12 9.65 -12.95
CA MET A 128 0.48 8.27 -13.31
C MET A 128 1.90 8.16 -13.87
N GLY A 129 2.30 9.13 -14.71
CA GLY A 129 3.61 9.12 -15.39
C GLY A 129 3.70 8.04 -16.48
N ALA A 130 4.81 8.03 -17.20
CA ALA A 130 4.99 7.19 -18.41
C ALA A 130 4.95 5.67 -18.14
N ASN A 131 5.46 5.23 -16.99
CA ASN A 131 5.56 3.81 -16.63
C ASN A 131 4.53 3.42 -15.55
N GLY A 132 3.62 4.31 -15.22
CA GLY A 132 2.57 4.09 -14.23
C GLY A 132 1.42 3.25 -14.78
N GLU A 133 0.62 2.76 -13.89
CA GLU A 133 -0.68 2.15 -14.18
C GLU A 133 -1.70 2.72 -13.20
N ALA A 134 -2.96 2.80 -13.61
CA ALA A 134 -4.02 3.26 -12.73
C ALA A 134 -5.25 2.36 -12.78
N GLY A 135 -5.93 2.28 -11.63
CA GLY A 135 -7.26 1.73 -11.51
C GLY A 135 -8.18 2.74 -10.84
N ILE A 136 -9.48 2.61 -11.05
CA ILE A 136 -10.48 3.58 -10.59
C ILE A 136 -11.58 2.86 -9.84
N ILE A 137 -11.93 3.37 -8.67
CA ILE A 137 -13.06 2.96 -7.85
C ILE A 137 -13.94 4.18 -7.65
N GLY A 138 -15.21 4.06 -8.01
CA GLY A 138 -16.25 5.02 -7.67
C GLY A 138 -16.93 4.61 -6.37
N PHE A 139 -17.34 5.57 -5.55
CA PHE A 139 -18.09 5.24 -4.34
C PHE A 139 -19.17 6.28 -4.01
N ASN A 140 -20.26 5.77 -3.49
CA ASN A 140 -21.41 6.48 -2.94
C ASN A 140 -22.06 5.57 -1.86
N ASP A 141 -23.34 5.16 -2.01
CA ASP A 141 -23.96 4.10 -1.21
C ASP A 141 -23.39 2.70 -1.52
N ALA A 142 -22.66 2.57 -2.64
CA ALA A 142 -21.95 1.38 -3.08
C ALA A 142 -20.48 1.71 -3.32
N VAL A 143 -19.65 0.67 -3.45
CA VAL A 143 -18.24 0.76 -3.84
C VAL A 143 -18.07 -0.05 -5.13
N ASP A 144 -17.80 0.65 -6.22
CA ASP A 144 -17.78 0.07 -7.55
C ASP A 144 -16.40 0.18 -8.20
N LYS A 145 -15.83 -0.94 -8.62
CA LYS A 145 -14.59 -0.96 -9.41
C LYS A 145 -14.92 -0.57 -10.85
N LEU A 146 -14.68 0.69 -11.19
CA LEU A 146 -14.96 1.23 -12.52
C LEU A 146 -13.90 0.82 -13.56
N GLN A 147 -12.62 0.73 -13.15
CA GLN A 147 -11.52 0.33 -14.00
C GLN A 147 -10.47 -0.45 -13.19
N GLY A 148 -10.08 -1.62 -13.68
CA GLY A 148 -8.89 -2.33 -13.19
C GLY A 148 -7.59 -1.65 -13.60
N PHE A 149 -6.45 -2.09 -13.08
CA PHE A 149 -5.16 -1.52 -13.46
C PHE A 149 -4.95 -1.54 -14.97
N THR A 150 -4.55 -0.40 -15.51
CA THR A 150 -4.24 -0.24 -16.92
C THR A 150 -3.20 0.87 -17.12
N HIS A 151 -2.34 0.70 -18.14
CA HIS A 151 -1.42 1.74 -18.62
C HIS A 151 -2.07 2.62 -19.72
N ASN A 152 -3.27 2.27 -20.15
CA ASN A 152 -3.96 2.97 -21.24
C ASN A 152 -4.68 4.21 -20.71
N ALA A 153 -4.16 5.39 -21.08
CA ALA A 153 -4.72 6.68 -20.69
C ALA A 153 -6.17 6.86 -21.15
N ASP A 154 -6.49 6.49 -22.40
CA ASP A 154 -7.85 6.66 -22.95
C ASP A 154 -8.90 5.91 -22.14
N LYS A 155 -8.56 4.71 -21.62
CA LYS A 155 -9.47 3.95 -20.76
C LYS A 155 -9.74 4.67 -19.45
N ILE A 156 -8.70 5.28 -18.87
CA ILE A 156 -8.83 6.03 -17.62
C ILE A 156 -9.67 7.28 -17.86
N GLU A 157 -9.33 8.06 -18.86
CA GLU A 157 -10.02 9.29 -19.21
C GLU A 157 -11.50 9.03 -19.53
N SER A 158 -11.78 7.96 -20.30
CA SER A 158 -13.15 7.54 -20.61
C SER A 158 -13.99 7.23 -19.35
N VAL A 159 -13.41 6.65 -18.31
CA VAL A 159 -14.15 6.43 -17.05
C VAL A 159 -14.54 7.77 -16.40
N PHE A 160 -13.61 8.72 -16.37
CA PHE A 160 -13.87 10.04 -15.80
C PHE A 160 -14.95 10.81 -16.60
N ASP A 161 -14.95 10.70 -17.92
CA ASP A 161 -15.94 11.33 -18.78
C ASP A 161 -17.37 10.76 -18.61
N HIS A 162 -17.46 9.52 -18.14
CA HIS A 162 -18.73 8.82 -17.96
C HIS A 162 -19.14 8.67 -16.48
N LEU A 163 -18.49 9.38 -15.56
CA LEU A 163 -18.89 9.37 -14.15
C LEU A 163 -20.32 9.87 -13.98
N GLN A 164 -21.10 9.11 -13.22
CA GLN A 164 -22.51 9.45 -12.95
C GLN A 164 -22.72 9.64 -11.45
N THR A 165 -23.64 10.53 -11.12
CA THR A 165 -24.08 10.74 -9.75
C THR A 165 -24.88 9.54 -9.27
N GLY A 166 -24.48 8.98 -8.12
CA GLY A 166 -25.23 7.94 -7.41
C GLY A 166 -26.07 8.46 -6.25
N GLY A 167 -26.28 7.63 -5.26
CA GLY A 167 -27.03 7.95 -4.04
C GLY A 167 -26.34 8.98 -3.14
N SER A 168 -26.85 9.15 -1.93
CA SER A 168 -26.39 10.19 -0.99
C SER A 168 -25.41 9.68 0.08
N GLY A 169 -25.21 8.38 0.18
CA GLY A 169 -24.22 7.77 1.06
C GLY A 169 -22.79 8.00 0.58
N THR A 170 -21.83 7.81 1.46
CA THR A 170 -20.41 7.98 1.16
C THR A 170 -19.62 6.90 1.89
N LYS A 171 -19.50 5.71 1.30
CA LYS A 171 -18.74 4.58 1.86
C LYS A 171 -17.24 4.78 1.68
N LEU A 172 -16.71 5.86 2.26
CA LEU A 172 -15.30 6.25 2.09
C LEU A 172 -14.34 5.19 2.61
N TYR A 173 -14.58 4.66 3.82
CA TYR A 173 -13.65 3.71 4.43
C TYR A 173 -13.72 2.33 3.78
N ASP A 174 -14.89 1.90 3.32
CA ASP A 174 -15.03 0.70 2.51
C ASP A 174 -14.32 0.86 1.16
N ALA A 175 -14.42 2.04 0.52
CA ALA A 175 -13.70 2.34 -0.70
C ALA A 175 -12.17 2.37 -0.49
N MET A 176 -11.69 2.91 0.64
CA MET A 176 -10.28 2.84 1.01
C MET A 176 -9.82 1.39 1.12
N THR A 177 -10.57 0.52 1.80
CA THR A 177 -10.26 -0.90 1.94
C THR A 177 -10.20 -1.60 0.57
N ALA A 178 -11.21 -1.40 -0.28
CA ALA A 178 -11.22 -1.96 -1.63
C ALA A 178 -10.03 -1.48 -2.49
N GLY A 179 -9.64 -0.21 -2.35
CA GLY A 179 -8.47 0.34 -3.03
C GLY A 179 -7.14 -0.24 -2.51
N ILE A 180 -7.04 -0.48 -1.21
CA ILE A 180 -5.87 -1.14 -0.60
C ILE A 180 -5.76 -2.58 -1.06
N GLU A 181 -6.86 -3.34 -1.09
CA GLU A 181 -6.90 -4.70 -1.62
C GLU A 181 -6.46 -4.74 -3.08
N MET A 182 -6.96 -3.82 -3.89
CA MET A 182 -6.56 -3.70 -5.28
C MET A 182 -5.06 -3.41 -5.43
N LEU A 183 -4.47 -2.51 -4.64
CA LEU A 183 -3.04 -2.23 -4.61
C LEU A 183 -2.23 -3.41 -4.07
N SER A 184 -2.75 -4.15 -3.11
CA SER A 184 -2.10 -5.31 -2.52
C SER A 184 -1.97 -6.48 -3.48
N SER A 185 -2.80 -6.54 -4.53
CA SER A 185 -2.66 -7.52 -5.60
C SER A 185 -1.39 -7.32 -6.46
N GLN A 186 -0.77 -6.13 -6.38
CA GLN A 186 0.50 -5.85 -7.04
C GLN A 186 1.69 -6.38 -6.23
N PRO A 187 2.77 -6.85 -6.90
CA PRO A 187 3.96 -7.35 -6.22
C PRO A 187 4.52 -6.37 -5.19
N GLN A 188 4.92 -6.89 -4.03
CA GLN A 188 5.61 -6.11 -3.00
C GLN A 188 7.05 -5.81 -3.44
N PRO A 189 7.59 -4.62 -3.09
CA PRO A 189 9.01 -4.36 -3.25
C PRO A 189 9.84 -5.32 -2.38
N THR A 190 10.90 -5.85 -2.94
CA THR A 190 11.87 -6.72 -2.27
C THR A 190 13.27 -6.14 -2.43
N SER A 191 14.27 -6.71 -1.71
CA SER A 191 15.69 -6.31 -1.85
C SER A 191 16.21 -6.45 -3.29
N ASP A 192 15.69 -7.41 -4.04
CA ASP A 192 16.15 -7.74 -5.40
C ASP A 192 15.32 -7.05 -6.50
N GLN A 193 14.11 -6.63 -6.16
CA GLN A 193 13.18 -5.94 -7.06
C GLN A 193 12.51 -4.79 -6.30
N PRO A 194 12.82 -3.53 -6.61
CA PRO A 194 12.26 -2.38 -5.89
C PRO A 194 10.74 -2.27 -6.01
N GLY A 195 10.13 -2.99 -6.94
CA GLY A 195 8.68 -3.01 -7.11
C GLY A 195 8.11 -1.67 -7.58
N ARG A 196 6.77 -1.61 -7.59
CA ARG A 196 6.03 -0.39 -7.94
C ARG A 196 5.61 0.33 -6.67
N ARG A 197 5.67 1.67 -6.68
CA ARG A 197 5.15 2.47 -5.57
C ARG A 197 3.62 2.36 -5.55
N ARG A 198 3.05 2.03 -4.42
CA ARG A 198 1.59 1.92 -4.23
C ARG A 198 1.04 3.24 -3.74
N VAL A 199 0.24 3.86 -4.58
CA VAL A 199 -0.34 5.18 -4.31
C VAL A 199 -1.86 5.12 -4.42
N MET A 200 -2.55 5.73 -3.47
CA MET A 200 -3.99 5.96 -3.51
C MET A 200 -4.25 7.45 -3.58
N LEU A 201 -5.03 7.88 -4.57
CA LEU A 201 -5.52 9.25 -4.68
C LEU A 201 -7.01 9.27 -4.40
N ILE A 202 -7.42 10.00 -3.36
CA ILE A 202 -8.83 10.12 -2.97
C ILE A 202 -9.34 11.49 -3.37
N ILE A 203 -10.42 11.55 -4.15
CA ILE A 203 -11.13 12.78 -4.54
C ILE A 203 -12.53 12.72 -3.94
N ALA A 204 -12.72 13.36 -2.79
CA ALA A 204 -13.94 13.21 -2.00
C ALA A 204 -14.17 14.33 -0.99
N GLU A 205 -15.38 14.40 -0.45
CA GLU A 205 -15.63 15.05 0.84
C GLU A 205 -15.01 14.22 1.98
N ALA A 206 -14.63 14.88 3.06
CA ALA A 206 -14.08 14.22 4.25
C ALA A 206 -15.17 13.64 5.15
N THR A 207 -16.17 13.00 4.55
CA THR A 207 -17.34 12.45 5.25
C THR A 207 -17.49 10.98 4.91
N ASP A 208 -17.79 10.17 5.91
CA ASP A 208 -18.18 8.76 5.74
C ASP A 208 -19.61 8.56 6.24
N ILE A 209 -20.46 7.99 5.40
CA ILE A 209 -21.83 7.63 5.73
C ILE A 209 -22.12 6.25 5.16
N GLY A 210 -22.10 5.24 6.04
CA GLY A 210 -22.52 3.90 5.69
C GLY A 210 -21.44 2.88 5.41
N SER A 211 -20.16 3.18 5.66
CA SER A 211 -19.12 2.16 5.64
C SER A 211 -19.32 1.13 6.77
N GLY A 212 -19.03 -0.13 6.47
CA GLY A 212 -18.89 -1.20 7.46
C GLY A 212 -17.52 -1.17 8.14
N THR A 213 -16.50 -0.73 7.43
CA THR A 213 -15.12 -0.60 7.90
C THR A 213 -14.96 0.65 8.76
N GLN A 214 -14.14 0.56 9.82
CA GLN A 214 -13.75 1.73 10.62
C GLN A 214 -12.53 2.43 10.03
N PHE A 215 -12.44 3.76 10.21
CA PHE A 215 -11.30 4.55 9.71
C PHE A 215 -9.94 4.03 10.16
N GLY A 216 -9.80 3.71 11.45
CA GLY A 216 -8.56 3.20 12.02
C GLY A 216 -8.11 1.89 11.40
N GLU A 217 -9.05 1.02 11.08
CA GLU A 217 -8.82 -0.25 10.40
C GLU A 217 -8.33 -0.03 8.95
N ALA A 218 -9.04 0.80 8.18
CA ALA A 218 -8.63 1.15 6.82
C ALA A 218 -7.22 1.79 6.79
N LEU A 219 -6.91 2.67 7.75
CA LEU A 219 -5.59 3.30 7.85
C LEU A 219 -4.49 2.29 8.20
N ARG A 220 -4.77 1.36 9.13
CA ARG A 220 -3.86 0.25 9.46
C ARG A 220 -3.58 -0.61 8.23
N HIS A 221 -4.60 -1.02 7.48
CA HIS A 221 -4.44 -1.80 6.26
C HIS A 221 -3.59 -1.05 5.22
N ALA A 222 -3.79 0.26 5.05
CA ALA A 222 -2.97 1.07 4.16
C ALA A 222 -1.48 1.04 4.57
N GLN A 223 -1.19 1.11 5.86
CA GLN A 223 0.18 1.05 6.36
C GLN A 223 0.82 -0.33 6.18
N LEU A 224 0.10 -1.42 6.48
CA LEU A 224 0.55 -2.79 6.25
C LEU A 224 0.84 -3.06 4.76
N ALA A 225 -0.01 -2.55 3.88
CA ALA A 225 0.15 -2.68 2.43
C ALA A 225 1.19 -1.72 1.82
N ASN A 226 1.86 -0.89 2.62
CA ASN A 226 2.78 0.15 2.15
C ASN A 226 2.14 1.13 1.15
N VAL A 227 0.87 1.46 1.32
CA VAL A 227 0.14 2.40 0.48
C VAL A 227 0.35 3.83 0.98
N THR A 228 0.76 4.73 0.08
CA THR A 228 0.80 6.18 0.34
C THR A 228 -0.49 6.81 -0.14
N ILE A 229 -1.18 7.53 0.73
CA ILE A 229 -2.48 8.14 0.43
C ILE A 229 -2.31 9.63 0.19
N TYR A 230 -2.76 10.08 -0.98
CA TYR A 230 -2.98 11.49 -1.30
C TYR A 230 -4.48 11.77 -1.35
N SER A 231 -4.88 12.98 -1.01
CA SER A 231 -6.31 13.32 -1.07
C SER A 231 -6.54 14.75 -1.52
N VAL A 232 -7.57 14.89 -2.35
CA VAL A 232 -8.18 16.16 -2.78
C VAL A 232 -9.52 16.27 -2.06
N GLY A 233 -9.58 17.14 -1.05
CA GLY A 233 -10.78 17.34 -0.25
C GLY A 233 -11.75 18.28 -0.97
N LEU A 234 -12.94 17.79 -1.31
CA LEU A 234 -14.01 18.61 -1.89
C LEU A 234 -14.69 19.39 -0.78
N SER A 235 -14.69 20.73 -0.85
CA SER A 235 -15.35 21.59 0.13
C SER A 235 -16.71 22.01 -0.42
N THR A 236 -17.76 21.33 -0.02
CA THR A 236 -19.11 21.87 -0.23
C THR A 236 -19.44 22.86 0.89
N THR A 237 -20.12 23.95 0.57
CA THR A 237 -20.65 24.91 1.58
C THR A 237 -21.57 24.20 2.58
N ARG A 238 -22.16 23.10 2.18
CA ARG A 238 -23.03 22.25 2.99
C ARG A 238 -22.22 21.40 3.98
N ALA A 239 -21.06 20.87 3.60
CA ALA A 239 -20.14 20.17 4.50
C ALA A 239 -19.58 21.14 5.56
N GLN A 240 -19.33 22.40 5.22
CA GLN A 240 -18.91 23.42 6.19
C GLN A 240 -19.99 23.78 7.20
N LEU A 241 -21.27 23.76 6.79
CA LEU A 241 -22.40 24.05 7.68
C LEU A 241 -22.86 22.80 8.47
N GLN A 242 -22.57 21.60 7.98
CA GLN A 242 -22.87 20.32 8.65
C GLN A 242 -21.68 19.75 9.39
N ALA A 243 -20.50 20.34 9.25
CA ALA A 243 -19.35 20.10 10.10
C ALA A 243 -19.52 20.77 11.49
N GLU A 244 -20.73 20.76 12.06
CA GLU A 244 -20.83 20.62 13.49
C GLU A 244 -20.14 19.31 13.84
N PRO A 245 -19.31 19.30 14.89
CA PRO A 245 -18.53 18.13 15.24
C PRO A 245 -19.44 17.03 15.76
N ARG A 246 -20.11 16.30 14.88
CA ARG A 246 -20.27 14.89 15.16
C ARG A 246 -18.86 14.36 15.09
N ASP A 247 -18.35 13.97 16.24
CA ASP A 247 -17.05 13.36 16.45
C ASP A 247 -16.91 12.11 15.56
N THR A 248 -16.81 12.31 14.24
CA THR A 248 -16.41 11.27 13.28
C THR A 248 -14.88 11.15 13.24
N THR A 249 -14.18 12.06 13.91
CA THR A 249 -12.77 11.87 14.21
C THR A 249 -12.65 10.81 15.30
N PRO A 250 -11.96 9.69 15.03
CA PRO A 250 -11.68 8.71 16.05
C PRO A 250 -11.09 9.40 17.29
N GLN A 251 -11.65 9.13 18.45
CA GLN A 251 -11.08 9.66 19.70
C GLN A 251 -9.64 9.18 19.80
N VAL A 252 -8.74 10.12 19.88
CA VAL A 252 -7.31 9.82 19.93
C VAL A 252 -6.91 9.72 21.38
N THR A 253 -6.62 8.53 21.80
CA THR A 253 -6.05 8.26 23.11
C THR A 253 -4.57 7.86 22.95
N PRO A 254 -3.69 8.21 23.91
CA PRO A 254 -2.29 7.83 23.85
C PRO A 254 -2.12 6.30 23.78
N PRO A 255 -1.07 5.78 23.10
CA PRO A 255 -0.75 4.37 23.17
C PRO A 255 -0.64 3.89 24.63
N GLY A 256 -1.29 2.77 24.95
CA GLY A 256 -1.31 2.23 26.32
C GLY A 256 -2.45 2.74 27.23
N THR A 257 -3.30 3.67 26.77
CA THR A 257 -4.49 4.13 27.52
C THR A 257 -5.78 3.44 27.09
N PHE A 258 -5.67 2.42 26.26
CA PHE A 258 -6.78 1.72 25.65
C PHE A 258 -7.26 0.55 26.50
N GLY A 259 -8.52 0.52 26.74
CA GLY A 259 -9.22 -0.57 27.41
C GLY A 259 -9.58 -0.29 28.84
N THR A 260 -10.45 -1.13 29.37
CA THR A 260 -10.84 -1.15 30.79
C THR A 260 -9.60 -1.21 31.68
N PRO A 261 -9.58 -0.45 32.78
CA PRO A 261 -8.51 -0.59 33.77
C PRO A 261 -8.30 -2.06 34.12
N PRO A 262 -7.05 -2.51 34.33
CA PRO A 262 -6.79 -3.88 34.72
C PRO A 262 -7.56 -4.17 36.00
N MET A 263 -8.28 -5.29 36.02
CA MET A 263 -8.88 -5.76 37.27
C MET A 263 -7.77 -5.94 38.32
N PRO A 264 -7.97 -5.49 39.56
CA PRO A 264 -7.00 -5.70 40.61
C PRO A 264 -6.68 -7.19 40.73
N GLY A 265 -5.40 -7.56 40.57
CA GLY A 265 -4.92 -8.94 40.71
C GLY A 265 -4.59 -9.68 39.39
N THR A 266 -4.80 -9.09 38.22
CA THR A 266 -4.35 -9.70 36.93
C THR A 266 -2.90 -9.31 36.63
N VAL A 267 -2.05 -10.31 36.41
CA VAL A 267 -0.70 -10.11 35.91
C VAL A 267 -0.77 -9.66 34.47
N GLN A 268 -0.22 -8.49 34.15
CA GLN A 268 -0.10 -8.02 32.78
C GLN A 268 1.02 -8.82 32.08
N THR A 269 0.64 -9.65 31.12
CA THR A 269 1.57 -10.32 30.22
C THR A 269 1.49 -9.64 28.85
N PRO A 270 2.54 -9.73 28.01
CA PRO A 270 2.50 -9.22 26.63
C PRO A 270 1.31 -9.75 25.84
N ASP A 271 0.87 -10.98 26.08
CA ASP A 271 -0.28 -11.60 25.42
C ASP A 271 -1.62 -10.98 25.86
N THR A 272 -1.74 -10.59 27.14
CA THR A 272 -2.95 -9.88 27.63
C THR A 272 -3.00 -8.43 27.14
N GLU A 273 -1.86 -7.83 26.87
CA GLU A 273 -1.75 -6.50 26.26
C GLU A 273 -2.07 -6.55 24.77
N ALA A 274 -1.57 -7.55 24.03
CA ALA A 274 -1.90 -7.78 22.63
C ALA A 274 -3.39 -8.09 22.42
N ALA A 275 -4.02 -8.86 23.33
CA ALA A 275 -5.46 -9.13 23.31
C ALA A 275 -6.31 -7.89 23.64
N ARG A 276 -5.76 -6.93 24.41
CA ARG A 276 -6.40 -5.62 24.71
C ARG A 276 -6.27 -4.64 23.55
N LEU A 277 -5.22 -4.77 22.76
CA LEU A 277 -4.97 -4.01 21.53
C LEU A 277 -5.71 -4.69 20.36
N GLY A 278 -7.02 -4.88 20.48
CA GLY A 278 -7.83 -5.36 19.36
C GLY A 278 -7.61 -4.51 18.11
N SER A 279 -7.99 -5.00 16.94
CA SER A 279 -7.72 -4.33 15.64
C SER A 279 -8.13 -2.84 15.59
N GLY A 280 -9.14 -2.45 16.37
CA GLY A 280 -9.56 -1.05 16.52
C GLY A 280 -8.55 -0.15 17.23
N ASP A 281 -7.82 -0.69 18.20
CA ASP A 281 -6.87 0.09 19.01
C ASP A 281 -5.59 0.43 18.24
N LEU A 282 -5.22 -0.42 17.27
CA LEU A 282 -4.04 -0.21 16.44
C LEU A 282 -4.20 1.00 15.50
N GLY A 283 -5.39 1.17 14.94
CA GLY A 283 -5.72 2.35 14.15
C GLY A 283 -5.68 3.63 14.98
N GLN A 284 -6.09 3.56 16.24
CA GLN A 284 -6.03 4.68 17.19
C GLN A 284 -4.59 5.10 17.49
N ALA A 285 -3.66 4.15 17.66
CA ALA A 285 -2.24 4.47 17.87
C ALA A 285 -1.64 5.23 16.69
N ILE A 286 -1.97 4.86 15.45
CA ILE A 286 -1.53 5.59 14.25
C ILE A 286 -2.13 7.00 14.24
N ILE A 287 -3.42 7.12 14.47
CA ILE A 287 -4.10 8.41 14.49
C ILE A 287 -3.50 9.30 15.58
N TRP A 288 -3.24 8.75 16.75
CA TRP A 288 -2.57 9.46 17.83
C TRP A 288 -1.18 9.94 17.41
N ALA A 289 -0.34 9.06 16.83
CA ALA A 289 1.00 9.41 16.34
C ALA A 289 0.95 10.53 15.29
N VAL A 290 0.00 10.47 14.36
CA VAL A 290 -0.20 11.51 13.34
C VAL A 290 -0.61 12.85 13.97
N LYS A 291 -1.54 12.85 14.90
CA LYS A 291 -2.01 14.08 15.59
C LYS A 291 -0.94 14.69 16.49
N HIS A 292 -0.01 13.87 17.02
CA HIS A 292 1.09 14.34 17.86
C HIS A 292 2.38 14.61 17.05
N ALA A 293 2.43 14.27 15.76
CA ALA A 293 3.46 14.79 14.86
C ALA A 293 3.38 16.32 14.81
N LYS A 294 4.53 16.97 14.64
CA LYS A 294 4.71 18.44 14.79
C LYS A 294 3.84 19.31 13.86
N ASP A 295 3.19 18.72 12.87
CA ASP A 295 2.31 19.42 11.94
C ASP A 295 0.87 19.40 12.46
N LYS A 296 0.22 20.56 12.40
CA LYS A 296 -1.16 20.77 12.85
C LYS A 296 -2.15 20.08 11.89
N VAL A 297 -2.36 18.80 12.08
CA VAL A 297 -3.38 18.03 11.36
C VAL A 297 -4.75 18.38 11.96
N LYS A 298 -5.65 18.93 11.14
CA LYS A 298 -6.97 19.41 11.60
C LYS A 298 -7.98 18.30 11.91
N GLY A 299 -7.61 17.05 11.66
CA GLY A 299 -8.35 15.90 12.15
C GLY A 299 -9.48 15.41 11.26
N ASN A 300 -9.61 15.85 9.99
CA ASN A 300 -10.53 15.18 9.08
C ASN A 300 -9.92 13.85 8.57
N PRO A 301 -10.73 12.84 8.24
CA PRO A 301 -10.24 11.52 7.85
C PRO A 301 -9.26 11.53 6.66
N LEU A 302 -9.48 12.38 5.66
CA LEU A 302 -8.61 12.49 4.48
C LEU A 302 -7.23 13.05 4.84
N GLU A 303 -7.19 14.07 5.70
CA GLU A 303 -5.95 14.67 6.20
C GLU A 303 -5.16 13.67 7.06
N LEU A 304 -5.87 12.94 7.95
CA LEU A 304 -5.28 11.91 8.81
C LEU A 304 -4.72 10.73 7.99
N ALA A 305 -5.46 10.27 6.97
CA ALA A 305 -5.03 9.19 6.09
C ALA A 305 -3.77 9.58 5.30
N ALA A 306 -3.74 10.78 4.73
CA ALA A 306 -2.59 11.30 4.02
C ALA A 306 -1.36 11.44 4.94
N ALA A 307 -1.52 12.09 6.08
CA ALA A 307 -0.42 12.29 7.04
C ALA A 307 0.09 10.96 7.62
N GLY A 308 -0.81 10.01 7.93
CA GLY A 308 -0.46 8.68 8.46
C GLY A 308 0.30 7.79 7.49
N THR A 309 0.24 8.08 6.20
CA THR A 309 0.89 7.29 5.14
C THR A 309 2.02 8.04 4.41
N GLY A 310 2.30 9.30 4.80
CA GLY A 310 3.37 10.12 4.24
C GLY A 310 3.00 10.88 2.97
N GLY A 311 1.74 10.86 2.56
CA GLY A 311 1.22 11.67 1.45
C GLY A 311 0.78 13.07 1.86
N ALA A 312 -0.07 13.71 1.04
CA ALA A 312 -0.58 15.05 1.26
C ALA A 312 -2.09 15.13 1.10
N HIS A 313 -2.71 15.99 1.91
CA HIS A 313 -4.09 16.40 1.76
C HIS A 313 -4.15 17.83 1.19
N LEU A 314 -4.91 18.01 0.12
CA LEU A 314 -5.13 19.31 -0.52
C LEU A 314 -6.63 19.61 -0.55
N ALA A 315 -7.07 20.53 0.30
CA ALA A 315 -8.45 20.99 0.28
C ALA A 315 -8.69 21.95 -0.89
N THR A 316 -9.80 21.74 -1.63
CA THR A 316 -10.26 22.67 -2.66
C THR A 316 -11.09 23.75 -1.99
N PHE A 317 -10.50 24.93 -1.77
CA PHE A 317 -11.18 26.06 -1.14
C PHE A 317 -10.75 27.38 -1.76
N LYS A 318 -11.71 28.24 -2.07
CA LYS A 318 -11.57 29.62 -2.61
C LYS A 318 -10.69 29.74 -3.86
N ASP A 319 -9.40 29.43 -3.78
CA ASP A 319 -8.43 29.73 -4.83
C ASP A 319 -7.74 28.48 -5.39
N ARG A 320 -8.12 27.28 -4.91
CA ARG A 320 -7.54 26.01 -5.38
C ARG A 320 -8.60 25.14 -6.04
N SER A 321 -8.47 24.93 -7.33
CA SER A 321 -9.31 24.00 -8.09
C SER A 321 -8.84 22.55 -7.88
N ILE A 322 -9.70 21.59 -8.27
CA ILE A 322 -9.36 20.16 -8.27
C ILE A 322 -8.14 19.92 -9.15
N GLU A 323 -8.10 20.55 -10.33
CA GLU A 323 -7.01 20.44 -11.30
C GLU A 323 -5.68 20.91 -10.70
N THR A 324 -5.68 22.08 -10.04
CA THR A 324 -4.47 22.60 -9.36
C THR A 324 -4.00 21.67 -8.24
N ALA A 325 -4.94 21.05 -7.50
CA ALA A 325 -4.59 20.11 -6.45
C ALA A 325 -3.96 18.83 -7.02
N ILE A 326 -4.52 18.30 -8.10
CA ILE A 326 -3.99 17.10 -8.78
C ILE A 326 -2.61 17.36 -9.39
N ASP A 327 -2.44 18.49 -10.07
CA ASP A 327 -1.14 18.89 -10.63
C ASP A 327 -0.07 19.01 -9.53
N GLN A 328 -0.41 19.63 -8.41
CA GLN A 328 0.50 19.73 -7.26
C GLN A 328 0.85 18.35 -6.67
N ILE A 329 -0.11 17.42 -6.61
CA ILE A 329 0.14 16.03 -6.16
C ILE A 329 1.06 15.32 -7.15
N GLY A 330 0.81 15.44 -8.46
CA GLY A 330 1.65 14.86 -9.51
C GLY A 330 3.08 15.38 -9.41
N GLY A 331 3.26 16.69 -9.34
CA GLY A 331 4.58 17.30 -9.15
C GLY A 331 5.29 16.83 -7.89
N GLU A 332 4.57 16.63 -6.78
CA GLU A 332 5.15 16.08 -5.57
C GLU A 332 5.55 14.63 -5.71
N LEU A 333 4.69 13.78 -6.28
CA LEU A 333 4.97 12.35 -6.47
C LEU A 333 6.22 12.10 -7.31
N HIS A 334 6.46 12.91 -8.35
CA HIS A 334 7.64 12.81 -9.21
C HIS A 334 8.89 13.49 -8.64
N ALA A 335 8.75 14.26 -7.58
CA ALA A 335 9.84 14.97 -6.93
C ALA A 335 10.16 14.46 -5.53
N GLN A 336 9.40 13.48 -5.04
CA GLN A 336 9.54 12.89 -3.71
C GLN A 336 10.66 11.85 -3.71
N TYR A 337 11.46 11.85 -2.65
CA TYR A 337 12.42 10.79 -2.40
C TYR A 337 11.69 9.52 -1.95
N SER A 338 11.99 8.40 -2.59
CA SER A 338 11.56 7.06 -2.20
C SER A 338 12.72 6.38 -1.48
N VAL A 339 12.59 6.16 -0.20
CA VAL A 339 13.64 5.56 0.62
C VAL A 339 13.12 4.29 1.25
N SER A 340 13.84 3.18 1.03
CA SER A 340 13.45 1.90 1.62
C SER A 340 14.58 1.29 2.46
N TYR A 341 14.20 0.62 3.53
CA TYR A 341 15.10 -0.11 4.42
C TYR A 341 14.48 -1.44 4.86
N ALA A 342 15.32 -2.40 5.23
CA ALA A 342 14.89 -3.61 5.91
C ALA A 342 14.99 -3.36 7.41
N PRO A 343 13.91 -3.48 8.19
CA PRO A 343 13.97 -3.27 9.64
C PRO A 343 14.98 -4.20 10.29
N THR A 344 15.89 -3.64 11.09
CA THR A 344 16.91 -4.39 11.85
C THR A 344 16.90 -3.94 13.30
N GLY A 345 17.01 -4.90 14.23
CA GLY A 345 17.07 -4.60 15.66
C GLY A 345 15.75 -4.23 16.32
N THR A 346 14.64 -4.33 15.57
CA THR A 346 13.28 -4.05 16.05
C THR A 346 12.41 -5.22 15.63
N ASN A 347 12.22 -6.20 16.50
CA ASN A 347 11.39 -7.39 16.23
C ASN A 347 10.10 -7.38 17.05
N ALA A 348 9.64 -6.21 17.49
CA ALA A 348 8.39 -6.12 18.21
C ALA A 348 7.23 -5.96 17.22
N ASP A 349 6.21 -6.79 17.36
CA ASP A 349 4.92 -6.56 16.72
C ASP A 349 4.34 -5.23 17.22
N GLY A 350 3.57 -4.57 16.38
CA GLY A 350 2.91 -3.34 16.75
C GLY A 350 3.31 -2.14 15.89
N TYR A 351 3.15 -0.96 16.44
CA TYR A 351 3.46 0.28 15.75
C TYR A 351 4.95 0.61 15.84
N HIS A 352 5.58 0.85 14.69
CA HIS A 352 6.96 1.28 14.53
C HIS A 352 7.03 2.77 14.18
N GLU A 353 7.65 3.56 15.03
CA GLU A 353 7.85 4.99 14.78
C GLU A 353 9.04 5.21 13.83
N ILE A 354 8.80 5.91 12.71
CA ILE A 354 9.84 6.30 11.77
C ILE A 354 10.21 7.77 12.01
N LYS A 355 11.49 8.03 12.26
CA LYS A 355 12.02 9.41 12.26
C LYS A 355 13.05 9.55 11.15
N VAL A 356 12.87 10.59 10.34
CA VAL A 356 13.80 10.99 9.29
C VAL A 356 14.44 12.32 9.66
N SER A 357 15.74 12.39 9.52
CA SER A 357 16.51 13.62 9.68
C SER A 357 17.58 13.73 8.60
N LEU A 358 18.12 14.92 8.38
CA LEU A 358 19.24 15.12 7.47
C LEU A 358 20.58 15.04 8.21
N ALA A 359 21.55 14.42 7.56
CA ALA A 359 22.92 14.40 8.03
C ALA A 359 23.46 15.84 8.10
N LYS A 360 24.32 16.12 9.08
CA LYS A 360 24.94 17.45 9.22
C LYS A 360 25.73 17.88 7.98
N SER A 361 26.25 16.92 7.21
CA SER A 361 26.94 17.15 5.93
C SER A 361 26.03 17.74 4.88
N ALA A 362 24.77 17.29 4.80
CA ALA A 362 23.78 17.75 3.83
C ALA A 362 23.38 19.23 4.01
N THR A 363 23.46 19.71 5.23
CA THR A 363 23.05 21.09 5.58
C THR A 363 24.23 22.04 5.81
N LYS A 364 25.47 21.52 5.79
CA LYS A 364 26.67 22.32 6.05
C LYS A 364 26.93 23.31 4.92
N GLY A 365 26.93 24.60 5.25
CA GLY A 365 27.17 25.67 4.29
C GLY A 365 25.97 26.03 3.41
N VAL A 366 24.84 25.36 3.56
CA VAL A 366 23.61 25.71 2.85
C VAL A 366 22.83 26.72 3.68
N LYS A 367 22.61 27.91 3.11
CA LYS A 367 21.86 29.00 3.73
C LYS A 367 20.42 28.52 3.99
N ASP A 368 19.88 28.88 5.15
CA ASP A 368 18.49 28.61 5.56
C ASP A 368 18.12 27.11 5.63
N SER A 369 19.09 26.18 5.57
CA SER A 369 18.83 24.73 5.67
C SER A 369 18.26 24.28 7.02
N LYS A 370 18.39 25.12 8.06
CA LYS A 370 17.78 24.87 9.38
C LYS A 370 16.25 24.97 9.36
N ASP A 371 15.72 25.71 8.40
CA ASP A 371 14.29 25.95 8.23
C ASP A 371 13.64 24.94 7.24
N TRP A 372 14.42 24.00 6.73
CA TRP A 372 13.90 22.95 5.86
C TRP A 372 12.92 22.05 6.62
N LYS A 373 11.79 21.78 5.98
CA LYS A 373 10.75 20.92 6.51
C LYS A 373 10.82 19.57 5.84
N ILE A 374 10.95 18.54 6.66
CA ILE A 374 10.92 17.13 6.21
C ILE A 374 9.55 16.57 6.54
N ARG A 375 8.89 15.99 5.55
CA ARG A 375 7.68 15.21 5.72
C ARG A 375 7.94 13.78 5.28
N ASN A 376 7.57 12.84 6.13
CA ASN A 376 7.61 11.41 5.90
C ASN A 376 6.42 10.78 6.63
N ARG A 377 6.14 9.52 6.36
CA ARG A 377 5.17 8.77 7.18
C ARG A 377 5.69 8.66 8.62
N PRO A 378 4.82 8.86 9.62
CA PRO A 378 5.25 8.86 11.03
C PRO A 378 5.62 7.46 11.52
N GLY A 379 5.18 6.42 10.84
CA GLY A 379 5.45 5.04 11.20
C GLY A 379 4.67 4.04 10.36
N TYR A 380 4.76 2.78 10.74
CA TYR A 380 4.05 1.67 10.11
C TYR A 380 3.69 0.61 11.15
N TYR A 381 2.86 -0.32 10.73
CA TYR A 381 2.41 -1.41 11.58
C TYR A 381 3.07 -2.72 11.14
N VAL A 382 3.54 -3.49 12.11
CA VAL A 382 3.92 -4.90 11.94
C VAL A 382 2.83 -5.71 12.64
N GLY A 383 2.12 -6.54 11.89
CA GLY A 383 1.17 -7.50 12.45
C GLY A 383 1.81 -8.86 12.67
N PRO A 384 1.26 -9.70 13.54
CA PRO A 384 1.61 -11.11 13.53
C PRO A 384 1.35 -11.66 12.12
N PRO A 385 2.14 -12.64 11.63
CA PRO A 385 1.86 -13.27 10.35
C PRO A 385 0.42 -13.80 10.38
N GLU A 386 -0.33 -13.50 9.34
CA GLU A 386 -1.68 -14.03 9.17
C GLU A 386 -1.58 -15.55 9.13
N SER A 387 -2.21 -16.20 10.11
CA SER A 387 -2.25 -17.66 10.28
C SER A 387 -3.18 -18.32 9.27
#